data_91c5dc292e1dc1e7fb3255bc2ecf59da
#
_entry.id   91c5dc292e1dc1e7fb3255bc2ecf59da
#
_cell.length_a   1.000
_cell.length_b   1.000
_cell.length_c   1.000
_cell.angle_alpha   90.00
_cell.angle_beta   90.00
_cell.angle_gamma   90.00
#
_symmetry.space_group_name_H-M   'P 1'
#
loop_
_entity.id
_entity.type
_entity.pdbx_description
1 polymer ?
#
loop_
_entity_poly.entity_id
_entity_poly.type
_entity_poly.pdbx_seq_one_letter_code
_entity_poly.pdbx_strand_id
1 'polypeptide(L)'
;MKRILFLAAALFAGQTWAADLLSIYREAQVQDSTYAGAKAQYVGAQEKLPQARALLLPNINFNAGTNYNILDTQFNNPAFVSAQRDFYDYNYGIKLNQPLYRPQNDAAYEQAKVQVKQAETQLAAATQELMTRVAQGYFDVLLARANLSTVLSQKTAVARQLEQAKRNFIVGTATITDSRDAQARYDLIVAQQLVGENEVEVKTRGLEQIVGKPVGRLAGLRSPVSLSPPAPADMGAWVEQAYQSSLLVAIAQQSVEIAAQEIKKADAGHYPTLDAVGSLGAIYAQSSNLGLGSDAKALVVGVQLNVPLYQGGGISSRVREAVAGQEQARQALESARRAVAQQTRQAYLGVTSGLGQIKALRQAVDSTKLQLESTKLGQEVGVRTQVDVLNAEQQLSIAARNLAQAVYNTIVNQLKLKAAVGKLAEADLIDVNRLLKEDAQ
;
A
#
# COMPACT_ATOMS: atom_id res chain seq x y z
N MET A 1 26.93 -14.64 -55.90
CA MET A 1 27.63 -14.23 -54.65
C MET A 1 26.62 -14.26 -53.50
N LYS A 2 26.62 -15.34 -52.72
CA LYS A 2 25.71 -15.59 -51.59
C LYS A 2 26.33 -14.98 -50.34
N ARG A 3 25.71 -13.98 -49.75
CA ARG A 3 26.05 -13.42 -48.44
C ARG A 3 25.33 -14.25 -47.35
N ILE A 4 26.08 -15.02 -46.61
CA ILE A 4 25.65 -15.75 -45.44
C ILE A 4 25.64 -14.74 -44.30
N LEU A 5 24.44 -14.43 -43.81
CA LEU A 5 24.25 -13.67 -42.55
C LEU A 5 24.32 -14.66 -41.39
N PHE A 6 25.43 -14.62 -40.62
CA PHE A 6 25.53 -15.29 -39.32
C PHE A 6 24.73 -14.48 -38.30
N LEU A 7 23.61 -15.03 -37.88
CA LEU A 7 22.84 -14.56 -36.72
C LEU A 7 23.54 -15.11 -35.47
N ALA A 8 24.33 -14.28 -34.80
CA ALA A 8 24.88 -14.58 -33.48
C ALA A 8 23.73 -14.41 -32.46
N ALA A 9 23.04 -15.51 -32.18
CA ALA A 9 22.16 -15.59 -31.02
C ALA A 9 23.04 -15.61 -29.76
N ALA A 10 23.18 -14.43 -29.14
CA ALA A 10 23.77 -14.33 -27.82
C ALA A 10 22.81 -15.01 -26.82
N LEU A 11 23.14 -16.24 -26.46
CA LEU A 11 22.59 -16.94 -25.32
C LEU A 11 22.98 -16.14 -24.05
N PHE A 12 22.11 -15.26 -23.62
CA PHE A 12 22.10 -14.81 -22.23
C PHE A 12 21.75 -16.02 -21.37
N ALA A 13 22.76 -16.81 -21.04
CA ALA A 13 22.69 -17.72 -19.90
C ALA A 13 22.54 -16.81 -18.65
N GLY A 14 21.30 -16.45 -18.31
CA GLY A 14 20.98 -15.79 -17.06
C GLY A 14 21.51 -16.68 -15.95
N GLN A 15 22.60 -16.28 -15.30
CA GLN A 15 23.00 -16.87 -14.02
C GLN A 15 21.81 -16.76 -13.10
N THR A 16 21.18 -17.87 -12.79
CA THR A 16 20.08 -17.97 -11.82
C THR A 16 20.66 -17.85 -10.42
N TRP A 17 21.13 -16.64 -10.08
CA TRP A 17 21.42 -16.29 -8.70
C TRP A 17 20.12 -16.44 -7.92
N ALA A 18 20.19 -17.02 -6.71
CA ALA A 18 19.04 -17.07 -5.86
C ALA A 18 18.54 -15.63 -5.60
N ALA A 19 17.26 -15.39 -5.84
CA ALA A 19 16.68 -14.07 -5.66
C ALA A 19 16.76 -13.68 -4.17
N ASP A 20 17.44 -12.58 -3.87
CA ASP A 20 17.56 -12.03 -2.53
C ASP A 20 16.40 -11.07 -2.22
N LEU A 21 16.21 -10.72 -0.95
CA LEU A 21 15.11 -9.86 -0.52
C LEU A 21 15.13 -8.48 -1.20
N LEU A 22 16.34 -7.93 -1.41
CA LEU A 22 16.49 -6.60 -1.99
C LEU A 22 16.16 -6.59 -3.47
N SER A 23 16.55 -7.62 -4.22
CA SER A 23 16.20 -7.76 -5.64
C SER A 23 14.69 -7.92 -5.82
N ILE A 24 14.04 -8.76 -4.99
CA ILE A 24 12.57 -8.94 -4.97
C ILE A 24 11.85 -7.61 -4.65
N TYR A 25 12.35 -6.83 -3.68
CA TYR A 25 11.78 -5.53 -3.37
C TYR A 25 11.89 -4.54 -4.53
N ARG A 26 13.06 -4.46 -5.18
CA ARG A 26 13.26 -3.56 -6.33
C ARG A 26 12.37 -3.93 -7.52
N GLU A 27 12.16 -5.21 -7.75
CA GLU A 27 11.21 -5.68 -8.75
C GLU A 27 9.77 -5.31 -8.38
N ALA A 28 9.38 -5.51 -7.12
CA ALA A 28 8.06 -5.13 -6.62
C ALA A 28 7.81 -3.61 -6.73
N GLN A 29 8.82 -2.76 -6.53
CA GLN A 29 8.69 -1.30 -6.72
C GLN A 29 8.25 -0.90 -8.14
N VAL A 30 8.56 -1.73 -9.13
CA VAL A 30 8.22 -1.48 -10.54
C VAL A 30 6.90 -2.14 -10.92
N GLN A 31 6.61 -3.33 -10.39
CA GLN A 31 5.54 -4.20 -10.87
C GLN A 31 4.31 -4.25 -9.94
N ASP A 32 4.46 -3.94 -8.63
CA ASP A 32 3.32 -4.01 -7.69
C ASP A 32 2.24 -3.00 -8.06
N SER A 33 1.04 -3.51 -8.40
CA SER A 33 -0.09 -2.69 -8.83
C SER A 33 -0.63 -1.77 -7.73
N THR A 34 -0.55 -2.20 -6.47
CA THR A 34 -0.98 -1.39 -5.31
C THR A 34 -0.08 -0.18 -5.13
N TYR A 35 1.24 -0.40 -5.24
CA TYR A 35 2.22 0.69 -5.15
C TYR A 35 2.16 1.61 -6.38
N ALA A 36 1.98 1.06 -7.58
CA ALA A 36 1.76 1.84 -8.79
C ALA A 36 0.50 2.72 -8.68
N GLY A 37 -0.58 2.18 -8.09
CA GLY A 37 -1.79 2.93 -7.77
C GLY A 37 -1.52 4.10 -6.81
N ALA A 38 -0.75 3.88 -5.75
CA ALA A 38 -0.37 4.94 -4.80
C ALA A 38 0.48 6.04 -5.48
N LYS A 39 1.41 5.68 -6.38
CA LYS A 39 2.17 6.65 -7.20
C LYS A 39 1.24 7.47 -8.10
N ALA A 40 0.31 6.83 -8.79
CA ALA A 40 -0.64 7.52 -9.66
C ALA A 40 -1.56 8.45 -8.85
N GLN A 41 -2.00 8.03 -7.66
CA GLN A 41 -2.78 8.86 -6.74
C GLN A 41 -2.00 10.10 -6.29
N TYR A 42 -0.71 9.96 -5.98
CA TYR A 42 0.15 11.10 -5.64
C TYR A 42 0.29 12.07 -6.82
N VAL A 43 0.56 11.57 -8.04
CA VAL A 43 0.63 12.40 -9.25
C VAL A 43 -0.69 13.16 -9.47
N GLY A 44 -1.83 12.47 -9.35
CA GLY A 44 -3.14 13.11 -9.46
C GLY A 44 -3.40 14.15 -8.35
N ALA A 45 -2.90 13.91 -7.14
CA ALA A 45 -3.03 14.86 -6.03
C ALA A 45 -2.18 16.13 -6.24
N GLN A 46 -1.03 16.03 -6.91
CA GLN A 46 -0.20 17.20 -7.25
C GLN A 46 -0.97 18.22 -8.11
N GLU A 47 -1.88 17.74 -8.98
CA GLU A 47 -2.70 18.61 -9.84
C GLU A 47 -3.74 19.44 -9.07
N LYS A 48 -4.04 19.11 -7.82
CA LYS A 48 -4.92 19.93 -6.98
C LYS A 48 -4.37 21.32 -6.72
N LEU A 49 -3.03 21.46 -6.64
CA LEU A 49 -2.39 22.75 -6.40
C LEU A 49 -2.49 23.70 -7.62
N PRO A 50 -2.16 23.27 -8.87
CA PRO A 50 -2.43 24.07 -10.07
C PRO A 50 -3.93 24.40 -10.24
N GLN A 51 -4.82 23.44 -9.97
CA GLN A 51 -6.27 23.67 -10.05
C GLN A 51 -6.74 24.72 -9.04
N ALA A 52 -6.27 24.67 -7.80
CA ALA A 52 -6.60 25.66 -6.79
C ALA A 52 -5.97 27.04 -7.13
N ARG A 53 -4.75 27.06 -7.69
CA ARG A 53 -4.12 28.29 -8.18
C ARG A 53 -4.91 28.91 -9.33
N ALA A 54 -5.49 28.09 -10.20
CA ALA A 54 -6.31 28.59 -11.30
C ALA A 54 -7.52 29.41 -10.83
N LEU A 55 -8.04 29.15 -9.60
CA LEU A 55 -9.10 29.95 -9.02
C LEU A 55 -8.69 31.39 -8.66
N LEU A 56 -7.39 31.65 -8.58
CA LEU A 56 -6.80 32.98 -8.31
C LEU A 56 -6.38 33.71 -9.59
N LEU A 57 -6.39 33.04 -10.73
CA LEU A 57 -5.92 33.57 -12.03
C LEU A 57 -7.10 34.06 -12.89
N PRO A 58 -6.83 34.89 -13.92
CA PRO A 58 -7.85 35.31 -14.85
C PRO A 58 -8.49 34.13 -15.57
N ASN A 59 -9.80 34.15 -15.67
CA ASN A 59 -10.57 33.25 -16.52
C ASN A 59 -11.04 33.99 -17.77
N ILE A 60 -10.66 33.49 -18.95
CA ILE A 60 -11.01 34.06 -20.25
C ILE A 60 -11.87 33.07 -21.00
N ASN A 61 -13.08 33.49 -21.35
CA ASN A 61 -14.02 32.67 -22.10
C ASN A 61 -14.43 33.35 -23.39
N PHE A 62 -14.46 32.60 -24.47
CA PHE A 62 -15.12 33.00 -25.71
C PHE A 62 -16.52 32.40 -25.76
N ASN A 63 -17.52 33.23 -26.03
CA ASN A 63 -18.91 32.79 -26.18
C ASN A 63 -19.41 33.23 -27.53
N ALA A 64 -20.12 32.37 -28.21
CA ALA A 64 -20.85 32.69 -29.45
C ALA A 64 -22.22 32.01 -29.35
N GLY A 65 -23.22 32.68 -29.83
CA GLY A 65 -24.60 32.19 -29.83
C GLY A 65 -25.42 32.78 -30.97
N THR A 66 -26.45 32.06 -31.37
CA THR A 66 -27.51 32.54 -32.25
C THR A 66 -28.85 32.16 -31.65
N ASN A 67 -29.77 33.09 -31.63
CA ASN A 67 -31.12 32.83 -31.14
C ASN A 67 -32.12 33.17 -32.28
N TYR A 68 -33.14 32.36 -32.40
CA TYR A 68 -34.33 32.69 -33.17
C TYR A 68 -35.39 33.20 -32.18
N ASN A 69 -35.79 34.44 -32.36
CA ASN A 69 -36.73 35.14 -31.50
C ASN A 69 -38.07 35.24 -32.17
N ILE A 70 -39.14 34.87 -31.47
CA ILE A 70 -40.52 35.15 -31.81
C ILE A 70 -41.01 36.10 -30.75
N LEU A 71 -41.22 37.37 -31.14
CA LEU A 71 -41.57 38.44 -30.19
C LEU A 71 -42.90 39.06 -30.60
N ASP A 72 -43.93 38.92 -29.78
CA ASP A 72 -45.17 39.64 -29.91
C ASP A 72 -45.13 40.86 -28.97
N THR A 73 -45.12 42.04 -29.54
CA THR A 73 -45.02 43.28 -28.76
C THR A 73 -46.27 44.13 -28.98
N GLN A 74 -46.96 44.46 -27.89
CA GLN A 74 -48.08 45.36 -27.87
C GLN A 74 -47.66 46.67 -27.19
N PHE A 75 -47.74 47.80 -27.90
CA PHE A 75 -47.45 49.11 -27.37
C PHE A 75 -48.74 49.85 -26.97
N ASN A 76 -48.79 50.39 -25.77
CA ASN A 76 -49.90 51.22 -25.29
C ASN A 76 -49.90 52.62 -25.90
N ASN A 77 -48.79 53.01 -26.55
CA ASN A 77 -48.65 54.29 -27.22
C ASN A 77 -48.91 54.09 -28.74
N PRO A 78 -49.91 54.74 -29.33
CA PRO A 78 -50.26 54.59 -30.75
C PRO A 78 -49.17 55.07 -31.73
N ALA A 79 -48.16 55.77 -31.26
CA ALA A 79 -47.02 56.16 -32.09
C ALA A 79 -46.11 54.95 -32.45
N PHE A 80 -46.25 53.81 -31.81
CA PHE A 80 -45.49 52.61 -32.08
C PHE A 80 -46.40 51.49 -32.62
N VAL A 81 -45.86 50.76 -33.62
CA VAL A 81 -46.61 49.65 -34.26
C VAL A 81 -46.47 48.38 -33.43
N SER A 82 -47.62 47.93 -32.88
CA SER A 82 -47.68 46.61 -32.24
C SER A 82 -47.68 45.51 -33.32
N ALA A 83 -46.78 44.54 -33.17
CA ALA A 83 -46.66 43.45 -34.16
C ALA A 83 -45.90 42.26 -33.56
N GLN A 84 -46.24 41.07 -34.07
CA GLN A 84 -45.38 39.90 -33.93
C GLN A 84 -44.23 39.99 -34.93
N ARG A 85 -43.00 39.70 -34.47
CA ARG A 85 -41.77 39.73 -35.25
C ARG A 85 -40.96 38.49 -34.98
N ASP A 86 -40.48 37.87 -36.04
CA ASP A 86 -39.62 36.72 -36.00
C ASP A 86 -38.24 37.14 -36.56
N PHE A 87 -37.17 36.93 -35.79
CA PHE A 87 -35.85 37.35 -36.22
C PHE A 87 -34.74 36.53 -35.55
N TYR A 88 -33.59 36.50 -36.22
CA TYR A 88 -32.37 35.96 -35.64
C TYR A 88 -31.54 37.06 -35.00
N ASP A 89 -30.91 36.71 -33.88
CA ASP A 89 -29.77 37.43 -33.34
C ASP A 89 -28.52 36.56 -33.33
N TYR A 90 -27.41 37.18 -33.49
CA TYR A 90 -26.07 36.56 -33.41
C TYR A 90 -25.27 37.35 -32.40
N ASN A 91 -24.62 36.65 -31.47
CA ASN A 91 -23.74 37.27 -30.50
C ASN A 91 -22.44 36.49 -30.42
N TYR A 92 -21.36 37.20 -30.30
CA TYR A 92 -20.06 36.62 -29.94
C TYR A 92 -19.25 37.60 -29.13
N GLY A 93 -18.39 37.04 -28.26
CA GLY A 93 -17.56 37.89 -27.42
C GLY A 93 -16.62 37.12 -26.54
N ILE A 94 -15.63 37.85 -26.01
CA ILE A 94 -14.68 37.39 -25.03
C ILE A 94 -15.05 38.01 -23.70
N LYS A 95 -15.11 37.21 -22.65
CA LYS A 95 -15.27 37.63 -21.25
C LYS A 95 -14.07 37.28 -20.44
N LEU A 96 -13.54 38.26 -19.72
CA LEU A 96 -12.47 38.13 -18.73
C LEU A 96 -13.07 38.29 -17.35
N ASN A 97 -12.75 37.41 -16.43
CA ASN A 97 -13.02 37.55 -15.00
C ASN A 97 -11.72 37.27 -14.22
N GLN A 98 -11.23 38.25 -13.47
CA GLN A 98 -10.07 38.14 -12.60
C GLN A 98 -10.53 38.36 -11.16
N PRO A 99 -10.48 37.32 -10.31
CA PRO A 99 -10.66 37.50 -8.87
C PRO A 99 -9.59 38.43 -8.28
N LEU A 100 -9.98 39.50 -7.62
CA LEU A 100 -9.08 40.41 -6.90
C LEU A 100 -9.09 40.14 -5.40
N TYR A 101 -10.25 39.81 -4.86
CA TYR A 101 -10.43 39.44 -3.46
C TYR A 101 -11.53 38.37 -3.36
N ARG A 102 -11.12 37.17 -3.12
CA ARG A 102 -12.00 35.99 -2.91
C ARG A 102 -11.43 35.09 -1.83
N PRO A 103 -11.69 35.37 -0.53
CA PRO A 103 -11.12 34.59 0.59
C PRO A 103 -11.41 33.08 0.51
N GLN A 104 -12.50 32.70 -0.16
CA GLN A 104 -12.83 31.30 -0.41
C GLN A 104 -11.78 30.62 -1.30
N ASN A 105 -11.26 31.33 -2.34
CA ASN A 105 -10.24 30.81 -3.23
C ASN A 105 -8.89 30.72 -2.53
N ASP A 106 -8.56 31.68 -1.67
CA ASP A 106 -7.32 31.65 -0.86
C ASP A 106 -7.35 30.46 0.10
N ALA A 107 -8.48 30.22 0.79
CA ALA A 107 -8.66 29.06 1.66
C ALA A 107 -8.57 27.75 0.88
N ALA A 108 -9.15 27.69 -0.34
CA ALA A 108 -9.06 26.51 -1.21
C ALA A 108 -7.61 26.24 -1.66
N TYR A 109 -6.83 27.30 -1.93
CA TYR A 109 -5.42 27.17 -2.30
C TYR A 109 -4.57 26.64 -1.13
N GLU A 110 -4.77 27.16 0.09
CA GLU A 110 -4.09 26.67 1.30
C GLU A 110 -4.51 25.21 1.61
N GLN A 111 -5.80 24.88 1.41
CA GLN A 111 -6.29 23.50 1.56
C GLN A 111 -5.59 22.54 0.58
N ALA A 112 -5.43 22.96 -0.70
CA ALA A 112 -4.78 22.16 -1.73
C ALA A 112 -3.31 21.86 -1.38
N LYS A 113 -2.57 22.83 -0.79
CA LYS A 113 -1.19 22.60 -0.31
C LYS A 113 -1.13 21.47 0.70
N VAL A 114 -2.05 21.45 1.67
CA VAL A 114 -2.09 20.40 2.69
C VAL A 114 -2.50 19.07 2.07
N GLN A 115 -3.42 19.06 1.09
CA GLN A 115 -3.82 17.84 0.39
C GLN A 115 -2.66 17.21 -0.40
N VAL A 116 -1.82 18.02 -1.05
CA VAL A 116 -0.62 17.53 -1.75
C VAL A 116 0.37 16.92 -0.75
N LYS A 117 0.61 17.62 0.37
CA LYS A 117 1.49 17.11 1.45
C LYS A 117 0.95 15.80 2.04
N GLN A 118 -0.37 15.68 2.21
CA GLN A 118 -0.99 14.45 2.68
C GLN A 118 -0.76 13.29 1.69
N ALA A 119 -0.93 13.54 0.39
CA ALA A 119 -0.70 12.54 -0.63
C ALA A 119 0.78 12.08 -0.70
N GLU A 120 1.73 12.99 -0.48
CA GLU A 120 3.15 12.66 -0.34
C GLU A 120 3.39 11.73 0.86
N THR A 121 2.79 12.05 2.01
CA THR A 121 2.88 11.20 3.21
C THR A 121 2.22 9.83 2.99
N GLN A 122 1.11 9.78 2.24
CA GLN A 122 0.45 8.52 1.86
C GLN A 122 1.34 7.68 0.94
N LEU A 123 2.04 8.27 -0.02
CA LEU A 123 2.99 7.55 -0.86
C LEU A 123 4.17 7.00 -0.04
N ALA A 124 4.69 7.76 0.93
CA ALA A 124 5.71 7.28 1.85
C ALA A 124 5.22 6.10 2.69
N ALA A 125 3.98 6.14 3.18
CA ALA A 125 3.35 5.02 3.89
C ALA A 125 3.19 3.78 3.00
N ALA A 126 2.74 3.95 1.76
CA ALA A 126 2.63 2.86 0.78
C ALA A 126 4.00 2.25 0.44
N THR A 127 5.08 3.05 0.44
CA THR A 127 6.45 2.56 0.26
C THR A 127 6.87 1.65 1.41
N GLN A 128 6.62 2.05 2.66
CA GLN A 128 6.93 1.23 3.84
C GLN A 128 6.05 -0.02 3.91
N GLU A 129 4.80 0.08 3.49
CA GLU A 129 3.90 -1.06 3.40
C GLU A 129 4.41 -2.08 2.36
N LEU A 130 4.86 -1.64 1.18
CA LEU A 130 5.46 -2.51 0.18
C LEU A 130 6.68 -3.25 0.74
N MET A 131 7.59 -2.54 1.45
CA MET A 131 8.76 -3.16 2.10
C MET A 131 8.34 -4.27 3.06
N THR A 132 7.34 -4.03 3.90
CA THR A 132 6.86 -5.02 4.88
C THR A 132 6.13 -6.18 4.22
N ARG A 133 5.32 -5.95 3.18
CA ARG A 133 4.62 -7.01 2.42
C ARG A 133 5.60 -7.91 1.69
N VAL A 134 6.60 -7.33 1.04
CA VAL A 134 7.65 -8.10 0.35
C VAL A 134 8.44 -8.94 1.34
N ALA A 135 8.89 -8.35 2.46
CA ALA A 135 9.63 -9.09 3.48
C ALA A 135 8.78 -10.22 4.09
N GLN A 136 7.52 -9.96 4.41
CA GLN A 136 6.60 -10.98 4.92
C GLN A 136 6.42 -12.11 3.92
N GLY A 137 6.10 -11.81 2.64
CA GLY A 137 5.92 -12.82 1.60
C GLY A 137 7.19 -13.64 1.34
N TYR A 138 8.36 -12.99 1.35
CA TYR A 138 9.65 -13.65 1.20
C TYR A 138 9.91 -14.70 2.30
N PHE A 139 9.74 -14.30 3.57
CA PHE A 139 9.94 -15.19 4.70
C PHE A 139 8.84 -16.24 4.84
N ASP A 140 7.62 -15.95 4.42
CA ASP A 140 6.53 -16.93 4.36
C ASP A 140 6.85 -18.08 3.40
N VAL A 141 7.42 -17.78 2.21
CA VAL A 141 7.87 -18.82 1.26
C VAL A 141 9.00 -19.63 1.85
N LEU A 142 10.00 -19.00 2.48
CA LEU A 142 11.10 -19.72 3.11
C LEU A 142 10.61 -20.63 4.25
N LEU A 143 9.65 -20.19 5.03
CA LEU A 143 9.05 -20.98 6.10
C LEU A 143 8.26 -22.18 5.55
N ALA A 144 7.45 -21.97 4.51
CA ALA A 144 6.70 -23.05 3.86
C ALA A 144 7.67 -24.13 3.30
N ARG A 145 8.78 -23.72 2.68
CA ARG A 145 9.82 -24.65 2.20
C ARG A 145 10.50 -25.41 3.36
N ALA A 146 10.78 -24.74 4.47
CA ALA A 146 11.34 -25.39 5.66
C ALA A 146 10.35 -26.40 6.27
N ASN A 147 9.06 -26.08 6.31
CA ASN A 147 7.99 -27.00 6.72
C ASN A 147 7.93 -28.24 5.84
N LEU A 148 7.90 -28.05 4.52
CA LEU A 148 7.87 -29.15 3.56
C LEU A 148 9.12 -30.04 3.71
N SER A 149 10.31 -29.44 3.84
CA SER A 149 11.57 -30.17 4.08
C SER A 149 11.49 -31.05 5.33
N THR A 150 10.89 -30.55 6.42
CA THR A 150 10.65 -31.31 7.65
C THR A 150 9.72 -32.49 7.40
N VAL A 151 8.61 -32.28 6.69
CA VAL A 151 7.64 -33.35 6.34
C VAL A 151 8.30 -34.40 5.45
N LEU A 152 9.13 -34.03 4.48
CA LEU A 152 9.85 -34.97 3.60
C LEU A 152 10.87 -35.81 4.40
N SER A 153 11.55 -35.21 5.37
CA SER A 153 12.45 -35.95 6.27
C SER A 153 11.66 -36.95 7.13
N GLN A 154 10.51 -36.55 7.67
CA GLN A 154 9.61 -37.42 8.43
C GLN A 154 9.05 -38.57 7.55
N LYS A 155 8.65 -38.29 6.30
CA LYS A 155 8.18 -39.31 5.36
C LYS A 155 9.24 -40.37 5.12
N THR A 156 10.49 -39.97 4.93
CA THR A 156 11.63 -40.89 4.75
C THR A 156 11.79 -41.79 5.98
N ALA A 157 11.66 -41.24 7.18
CA ALA A 157 11.73 -41.99 8.42
C ALA A 157 10.59 -43.01 8.54
N VAL A 158 9.34 -42.55 8.35
CA VAL A 158 8.15 -43.39 8.43
C VAL A 158 8.14 -44.49 7.36
N ALA A 159 8.62 -44.20 6.14
CA ALA A 159 8.76 -45.22 5.08
C ALA A 159 9.70 -46.37 5.49
N ARG A 160 10.84 -46.04 6.13
CA ARG A 160 11.76 -47.07 6.67
C ARG A 160 11.13 -47.89 7.78
N GLN A 161 10.35 -47.25 8.67
CA GLN A 161 9.59 -47.95 9.72
C GLN A 161 8.58 -48.92 9.13
N LEU A 162 7.84 -48.50 8.10
CA LEU A 162 6.87 -49.35 7.40
C LEU A 162 7.55 -50.56 6.76
N GLU A 163 8.68 -50.36 6.09
CA GLU A 163 9.46 -51.45 5.49
C GLU A 163 9.93 -52.45 6.55
N GLN A 164 10.41 -51.98 7.68
CA GLN A 164 10.84 -52.83 8.78
C GLN A 164 9.66 -53.60 9.40
N ALA A 165 8.52 -52.96 9.64
CA ALA A 165 7.32 -53.59 10.16
C ALA A 165 6.81 -54.72 9.22
N LYS A 166 6.79 -54.48 7.90
CA LYS A 166 6.45 -55.48 6.89
C LYS A 166 7.41 -56.68 6.91
N ARG A 167 8.74 -56.43 6.98
CA ARG A 167 9.74 -57.51 7.07
C ARG A 167 9.61 -58.32 8.36
N ASN A 168 9.41 -57.69 9.51
CA ASN A 168 9.22 -58.34 10.78
C ASN A 168 7.94 -59.20 10.81
N PHE A 169 6.87 -58.74 10.17
CA PHE A 169 5.66 -59.55 10.01
C PHE A 169 5.92 -60.80 9.14
N ILE A 170 6.64 -60.69 8.03
CA ILE A 170 6.96 -61.82 7.13
C ILE A 170 7.77 -62.87 7.86
N VAL A 171 8.72 -62.47 8.73
CA VAL A 171 9.55 -63.41 9.51
C VAL A 171 8.89 -63.86 10.83
N GLY A 172 7.66 -63.39 11.12
CA GLY A 172 6.88 -63.83 12.27
C GLY A 172 7.26 -63.15 13.62
N THR A 173 8.07 -62.07 13.59
CA THR A 173 8.52 -61.36 14.79
C THR A 173 7.66 -60.13 15.15
N ALA A 174 6.64 -59.76 14.33
CA ALA A 174 5.67 -58.72 14.57
C ALA A 174 4.25 -59.14 14.14
N THR A 175 3.24 -58.42 14.65
CA THR A 175 1.85 -58.72 14.35
C THR A 175 1.40 -58.03 13.05
N ILE A 176 0.29 -58.50 12.45
CA ILE A 176 -0.33 -57.81 11.31
C ILE A 176 -0.78 -56.39 11.69
N THR A 177 -1.19 -56.18 12.94
CA THR A 177 -1.58 -54.88 13.49
C THR A 177 -0.42 -53.87 13.43
N ASP A 178 0.80 -54.28 13.80
CA ASP A 178 1.98 -53.43 13.73
C ASP A 178 2.26 -52.97 12.29
N SER A 179 2.11 -53.87 11.31
CA SER A 179 2.28 -53.53 9.91
C SER A 179 1.16 -52.59 9.40
N ARG A 180 -0.08 -52.75 9.87
CA ARG A 180 -1.19 -51.87 9.53
C ARG A 180 -1.04 -50.47 10.15
N ASP A 181 -0.60 -50.37 11.40
CA ASP A 181 -0.31 -49.10 12.07
C ASP A 181 0.80 -48.33 11.35
N ALA A 182 1.87 -49.03 10.97
CA ALA A 182 2.96 -48.39 10.18
C ALA A 182 2.47 -47.90 8.81
N GLN A 183 1.57 -48.67 8.14
CA GLN A 183 0.97 -48.25 6.88
C GLN A 183 0.10 -46.99 7.09
N ALA A 184 -0.76 -46.96 8.11
CA ALA A 184 -1.60 -45.81 8.41
C ALA A 184 -0.79 -44.56 8.67
N ARG A 185 0.34 -44.66 9.42
CA ARG A 185 1.27 -43.52 9.63
C ARG A 185 1.89 -43.05 8.34
N TYR A 186 2.28 -43.97 7.44
CA TYR A 186 2.83 -43.60 6.13
C TYR A 186 1.81 -42.86 5.28
N ASP A 187 0.56 -43.33 5.24
CA ASP A 187 -0.49 -42.69 4.46
C ASP A 187 -0.82 -41.27 5.00
N LEU A 188 -0.80 -41.09 6.32
CA LEU A 188 -0.97 -39.79 6.95
C LEU A 188 0.14 -38.81 6.59
N ILE A 189 1.43 -39.24 6.59
CA ILE A 189 2.53 -38.33 6.25
C ILE A 189 2.56 -38.00 4.75
N VAL A 190 2.09 -38.89 3.88
CA VAL A 190 1.89 -38.61 2.46
C VAL A 190 0.82 -37.54 2.28
N ALA A 191 -0.28 -37.57 3.01
CA ALA A 191 -1.28 -36.51 3.01
C ALA A 191 -0.69 -35.17 3.50
N GLN A 192 0.13 -35.19 4.55
CA GLN A 192 0.82 -33.97 5.03
C GLN A 192 1.83 -33.41 4.00
N GLN A 193 2.50 -34.26 3.22
CA GLN A 193 3.35 -33.81 2.13
C GLN A 193 2.57 -33.02 1.08
N LEU A 194 1.42 -33.54 0.63
CA LEU A 194 0.57 -32.86 -0.35
C LEU A 194 0.10 -31.48 0.16
N VAL A 195 -0.27 -31.39 1.45
CA VAL A 195 -0.60 -30.10 2.08
C VAL A 195 0.61 -29.17 2.09
N GLY A 196 1.79 -29.67 2.45
CA GLY A 196 3.02 -28.87 2.46
C GLY A 196 3.43 -28.38 1.07
N GLU A 197 3.31 -29.20 0.04
CA GLU A 197 3.55 -28.81 -1.36
C GLU A 197 2.60 -27.73 -1.82
N ASN A 198 1.31 -27.86 -1.52
CA ASN A 198 0.31 -26.86 -1.80
C ASN A 198 0.60 -25.53 -1.05
N GLU A 199 1.01 -25.60 0.22
CA GLU A 199 1.37 -24.40 0.99
C GLU A 199 2.55 -23.65 0.35
N VAL A 200 3.59 -24.35 -0.09
CA VAL A 200 4.73 -23.74 -0.81
C VAL A 200 4.25 -23.05 -2.08
N GLU A 201 3.39 -23.70 -2.85
CA GLU A 201 2.86 -23.10 -4.09
C GLU A 201 2.03 -21.86 -3.78
N VAL A 202 1.09 -21.91 -2.83
CA VAL A 202 0.24 -20.79 -2.43
C VAL A 202 1.09 -19.58 -1.96
N LYS A 203 2.10 -19.84 -1.10
CA LYS A 203 2.98 -18.76 -0.62
C LYS A 203 3.84 -18.18 -1.73
N THR A 204 4.33 -19.03 -2.64
CA THR A 204 5.12 -18.60 -3.81
C THR A 204 4.25 -17.73 -4.73
N ARG A 205 3.02 -18.14 -5.06
CA ARG A 205 2.09 -17.34 -5.86
C ARG A 205 1.71 -16.02 -5.19
N GLY A 206 1.57 -16.02 -3.85
CA GLY A 206 1.37 -14.78 -3.09
C GLY A 206 2.51 -13.79 -3.25
N LEU A 207 3.77 -14.26 -3.24
CA LEU A 207 4.93 -13.41 -3.50
C LEU A 207 4.99 -12.97 -4.97
N GLU A 208 4.72 -13.87 -5.91
CA GLU A 208 4.66 -13.57 -7.34
C GLU A 208 3.60 -12.52 -7.67
N GLN A 209 2.48 -12.50 -6.97
CA GLN A 209 1.45 -11.46 -7.12
C GLN A 209 1.99 -10.07 -6.80
N ILE A 210 2.88 -9.95 -5.80
CA ILE A 210 3.51 -8.67 -5.43
C ILE A 210 4.57 -8.27 -6.46
N VAL A 211 5.35 -9.25 -6.96
CA VAL A 211 6.48 -9.02 -7.87
C VAL A 211 6.03 -8.91 -9.33
N GLY A 212 4.85 -9.43 -9.68
CA GLY A 212 4.30 -9.42 -11.04
C GLY A 212 4.94 -10.42 -12.01
N LYS A 213 5.83 -11.28 -11.54
CA LYS A 213 6.50 -12.32 -12.36
C LYS A 213 6.85 -13.55 -11.52
N PRO A 214 7.14 -14.71 -12.17
CA PRO A 214 7.61 -15.89 -11.47
C PRO A 214 8.87 -15.61 -10.65
N VAL A 215 8.87 -16.06 -9.39
CA VAL A 215 9.99 -15.94 -8.48
C VAL A 215 10.78 -17.23 -8.49
N GLY A 216 12.07 -17.16 -8.79
CA GLY A 216 12.96 -18.31 -8.81
C GLY A 216 13.29 -18.85 -7.41
N ARG A 217 14.45 -19.46 -7.27
CA ARG A 217 14.93 -19.91 -5.97
C ARG A 217 15.24 -18.70 -5.10
N LEU A 218 14.76 -18.70 -3.84
CA LEU A 218 15.03 -17.64 -2.87
C LEU A 218 16.25 -17.97 -2.04
N ALA A 219 17.06 -16.97 -1.72
CA ALA A 219 18.20 -17.11 -0.81
C ALA A 219 17.72 -17.39 0.62
N GLY A 220 18.27 -18.40 1.26
CA GLY A 220 17.98 -18.74 2.67
C GLY A 220 18.78 -17.89 3.65
N LEU A 221 18.49 -18.01 4.96
CA LEU A 221 19.29 -17.36 6.00
C LEU A 221 20.65 -18.06 6.20
N ARG A 222 21.67 -17.26 6.50
CA ARG A 222 22.97 -17.76 7.02
C ARG A 222 22.74 -18.33 8.43
N SER A 223 23.52 -19.34 8.80
CA SER A 223 23.50 -19.87 10.17
C SER A 223 24.90 -19.75 10.76
N PRO A 224 25.06 -19.22 11.98
CA PRO A 224 24.04 -18.68 12.88
C PRO A 224 23.63 -17.24 12.56
N VAL A 225 22.33 -16.90 12.69
CA VAL A 225 21.84 -15.52 12.58
C VAL A 225 21.93 -14.84 13.94
N SER A 226 22.51 -13.65 13.99
CA SER A 226 22.50 -12.80 15.19
C SER A 226 21.58 -11.59 14.92
N LEU A 227 20.54 -11.42 15.76
CA LEU A 227 19.63 -10.30 15.71
C LEU A 227 19.86 -9.41 16.93
N SER A 228 19.90 -8.09 16.73
CA SER A 228 20.08 -7.12 17.78
C SER A 228 18.75 -6.77 18.48
N PRO A 229 18.74 -6.50 19.78
CA PRO A 229 17.56 -5.98 20.47
C PRO A 229 17.20 -4.58 19.95
N PRO A 230 15.93 -4.16 20.16
CA PRO A 230 15.52 -2.80 19.79
C PRO A 230 16.32 -1.76 20.61
N ALA A 231 16.77 -0.71 19.96
CA ALA A 231 17.43 0.43 20.60
C ALA A 231 16.60 1.71 20.33
N PRO A 232 16.08 2.37 21.39
CA PRO A 232 16.25 2.10 22.83
C PRO A 232 15.51 0.83 23.32
N ALA A 233 16.00 0.25 24.43
CA ALA A 233 15.40 -0.93 25.06
C ALA A 233 14.21 -0.56 25.97
N ASP A 234 13.45 0.46 25.58
CA ASP A 234 12.26 0.96 26.28
C ASP A 234 11.08 1.06 25.31
N MET A 235 10.01 0.33 25.62
CA MET A 235 8.77 0.32 24.83
C MET A 235 8.07 1.68 24.86
N GLY A 236 8.14 2.42 25.98
CA GLY A 236 7.53 3.73 26.11
C GLY A 236 8.15 4.74 25.15
N ALA A 237 9.48 4.72 25.03
CA ALA A 237 10.22 5.58 24.09
C ALA A 237 9.83 5.29 22.62
N TRP A 238 9.60 4.03 22.24
CA TRP A 238 9.13 3.68 20.92
C TRP A 238 7.71 4.17 20.65
N VAL A 239 6.81 4.06 21.62
CA VAL A 239 5.43 4.57 21.50
C VAL A 239 5.43 6.09 21.37
N GLU A 240 6.23 6.81 22.18
CA GLU A 240 6.35 8.26 22.05
C GLU A 240 6.90 8.68 20.70
N GLN A 241 7.94 7.99 20.21
CA GLN A 241 8.46 8.21 18.88
C GLN A 241 7.41 7.95 17.78
N ALA A 242 6.57 6.94 17.95
CA ALA A 242 5.50 6.62 17.02
C ALA A 242 4.45 7.74 16.97
N TYR A 243 4.12 8.38 18.08
CA TYR A 243 3.22 9.53 18.10
C TYR A 243 3.76 10.73 17.33
N GLN A 244 5.10 10.91 17.33
CA GLN A 244 5.75 12.06 16.70
C GLN A 244 6.06 11.84 15.22
N SER A 245 6.40 10.61 14.81
CA SER A 245 6.96 10.35 13.49
C SER A 245 6.22 9.32 12.64
N SER A 246 5.16 8.67 13.15
CA SER A 246 4.38 7.72 12.36
C SER A 246 3.68 8.40 11.19
N LEU A 247 3.83 7.82 9.99
CA LEU A 247 3.18 8.33 8.78
C LEU A 247 1.64 8.28 8.89
N LEU A 248 1.08 7.28 9.57
CA LEU A 248 -0.37 7.18 9.77
C LEU A 248 -0.90 8.30 10.67
N VAL A 249 -0.17 8.67 11.71
CA VAL A 249 -0.51 9.82 12.57
C VAL A 249 -0.39 11.12 11.78
N ALA A 250 0.67 11.29 10.99
CA ALA A 250 0.87 12.47 10.16
C ALA A 250 -0.26 12.65 9.12
N ILE A 251 -0.70 11.57 8.45
CA ILE A 251 -1.84 11.59 7.52
C ILE A 251 -3.12 12.06 8.24
N ALA A 252 -3.41 11.52 9.42
CA ALA A 252 -4.59 11.90 10.20
C ALA A 252 -4.50 13.36 10.68
N GLN A 253 -3.31 13.85 11.06
CA GLN A 253 -3.09 15.23 11.45
C GLN A 253 -3.30 16.19 10.28
N GLN A 254 -2.83 15.84 9.09
CA GLN A 254 -3.07 16.59 7.86
C GLN A 254 -4.57 16.62 7.49
N SER A 255 -5.31 15.54 7.79
CA SER A 255 -6.78 15.53 7.62
C SER A 255 -7.47 16.55 8.53
N VAL A 256 -7.02 16.73 9.77
CA VAL A 256 -7.51 17.77 10.68
C VAL A 256 -7.21 19.17 10.13
N GLU A 257 -6.03 19.37 9.54
CA GLU A 257 -5.64 20.65 8.95
C GLU A 257 -6.47 20.97 7.69
N ILE A 258 -6.71 19.96 6.82
CA ILE A 258 -7.61 20.08 5.66
C ILE A 258 -9.03 20.51 6.11
N ALA A 259 -9.56 19.89 7.17
CA ALA A 259 -10.85 20.24 7.73
C ALA A 259 -10.86 21.66 8.34
N ALA A 260 -9.74 22.10 8.92
CA ALA A 260 -9.60 23.48 9.41
C ALA A 260 -9.64 24.50 8.26
N GLN A 261 -9.04 24.20 7.11
CA GLN A 261 -9.14 25.06 5.93
C GLN A 261 -10.56 25.03 5.33
N GLU A 262 -11.28 23.90 5.43
CA GLU A 262 -12.69 23.84 5.00
C GLU A 262 -13.59 24.76 5.84
N ILE A 263 -13.33 24.90 7.15
CA ILE A 263 -14.04 25.88 8.00
C ILE A 263 -13.79 27.30 7.47
N LYS A 264 -12.54 27.68 7.21
CA LYS A 264 -12.19 28.99 6.66
C LYS A 264 -12.85 29.25 5.31
N LYS A 265 -12.88 28.22 4.45
CA LYS A 265 -13.52 28.28 3.13
C LYS A 265 -15.04 28.46 3.26
N ALA A 266 -15.70 27.77 4.21
CA ALA A 266 -17.11 27.93 4.47
C ALA A 266 -17.42 29.31 5.06
N ASP A 267 -16.62 29.79 6.02
CA ASP A 267 -16.75 31.10 6.66
C ASP A 267 -16.54 32.24 5.66
N ALA A 268 -15.65 32.05 4.68
CA ALA A 268 -15.40 32.98 3.59
C ALA A 268 -16.67 33.32 2.77
N GLY A 269 -17.72 32.51 2.87
CA GLY A 269 -19.03 32.79 2.28
C GLY A 269 -19.73 34.01 2.90
N HIS A 270 -19.31 34.47 4.10
CA HIS A 270 -19.79 35.71 4.73
C HIS A 270 -19.06 36.96 4.25
N TYR A 271 -17.90 36.83 3.61
CA TYR A 271 -17.09 37.96 3.21
C TYR A 271 -17.47 38.46 1.81
N PRO A 272 -17.24 39.77 1.53
CA PRO A 272 -17.43 40.32 0.20
C PRO A 272 -16.45 39.67 -0.81
N THR A 273 -16.83 39.66 -2.08
CA THR A 273 -15.96 39.29 -3.19
C THR A 273 -15.78 40.46 -4.13
N LEU A 274 -14.56 40.63 -4.67
CA LEU A 274 -14.19 41.68 -5.60
C LEU A 274 -13.55 41.04 -6.83
N ASP A 275 -14.10 41.31 -8.00
CA ASP A 275 -13.61 40.81 -9.28
C ASP A 275 -13.37 41.97 -10.24
N ALA A 276 -12.28 41.92 -11.02
CA ALA A 276 -12.13 42.71 -12.22
C ALA A 276 -12.80 41.95 -13.38
N VAL A 277 -13.67 42.65 -14.08
CA VAL A 277 -14.43 42.09 -15.20
C VAL A 277 -14.14 42.86 -16.48
N GLY A 278 -13.98 42.14 -17.58
CA GLY A 278 -13.84 42.72 -18.90
C GLY A 278 -14.67 41.93 -19.89
N SER A 279 -15.31 42.62 -20.84
CA SER A 279 -15.94 41.94 -21.97
C SER A 279 -15.77 42.76 -23.24
N LEU A 280 -15.42 42.06 -24.31
CA LEU A 280 -15.42 42.60 -25.67
C LEU A 280 -16.33 41.73 -26.52
N GLY A 281 -17.36 42.28 -27.12
CA GLY A 281 -18.30 41.49 -27.89
C GLY A 281 -19.06 42.30 -28.95
N ALA A 282 -19.74 41.57 -29.82
CA ALA A 282 -20.65 42.13 -30.80
C ALA A 282 -21.97 41.35 -30.75
N ILE A 283 -23.05 42.08 -30.95
CA ILE A 283 -24.40 41.55 -31.10
C ILE A 283 -24.95 42.09 -32.44
N TYR A 284 -25.43 41.19 -33.28
CA TYR A 284 -26.07 41.50 -34.54
C TYR A 284 -27.52 41.00 -34.45
N ALA A 285 -28.45 41.90 -34.32
CA ALA A 285 -29.86 41.59 -34.27
C ALA A 285 -30.55 42.01 -35.56
N GLN A 286 -31.21 41.10 -36.23
CA GLN A 286 -31.95 41.41 -37.50
C GLN A 286 -33.18 42.29 -37.21
N SER A 287 -33.72 42.22 -35.99
CA SER A 287 -34.85 43.02 -35.56
C SER A 287 -34.82 43.22 -34.06
N SER A 288 -35.72 44.07 -33.55
CA SER A 288 -35.96 44.33 -32.16
C SER A 288 -37.47 44.47 -31.86
N ASN A 289 -37.82 44.80 -30.61
CA ASN A 289 -39.18 45.12 -30.25
C ASN A 289 -39.76 46.30 -31.04
N LEU A 290 -38.91 47.20 -31.55
CA LEU A 290 -39.33 48.32 -32.43
C LEU A 290 -39.28 47.97 -33.92
N GLY A 291 -38.88 46.77 -34.31
CA GLY A 291 -38.75 46.35 -35.70
C GLY A 291 -37.50 46.87 -36.40
N LEU A 292 -36.54 47.39 -35.65
CA LEU A 292 -35.27 47.89 -36.19
C LEU A 292 -34.17 46.88 -35.93
N GLY A 293 -33.37 46.55 -36.95
CA GLY A 293 -32.13 45.79 -36.78
C GLY A 293 -31.05 46.66 -36.15
N SER A 294 -30.08 46.03 -35.47
CA SER A 294 -28.96 46.72 -34.87
C SER A 294 -27.71 45.88 -34.85
N ASP A 295 -26.59 46.56 -35.10
CA ASP A 295 -25.23 46.03 -34.90
C ASP A 295 -24.59 46.80 -33.78
N ALA A 296 -24.32 46.10 -32.66
CA ALA A 296 -23.70 46.71 -31.49
C ALA A 296 -22.35 46.03 -31.17
N LYS A 297 -21.30 46.82 -31.03
CA LYS A 297 -20.00 46.37 -30.52
C LYS A 297 -19.73 47.06 -29.19
N ALA A 298 -19.40 46.31 -28.16
CA ALA A 298 -19.21 46.84 -26.85
C ALA A 298 -17.87 46.34 -26.23
N LEU A 299 -17.12 47.25 -25.63
CA LEU A 299 -16.04 46.96 -24.71
C LEU A 299 -16.45 47.45 -23.33
N VAL A 300 -16.53 46.56 -22.38
CA VAL A 300 -16.83 46.87 -20.98
C VAL A 300 -15.64 46.45 -20.12
N VAL A 301 -15.15 47.35 -19.29
CA VAL A 301 -14.12 47.07 -18.26
C VAL A 301 -14.64 47.65 -16.95
N GLY A 302 -14.57 46.87 -15.90
CA GLY A 302 -15.07 47.29 -14.61
C GLY A 302 -14.61 46.43 -13.46
N VAL A 303 -15.08 46.79 -12.29
CA VAL A 303 -14.87 46.05 -11.04
C VAL A 303 -16.24 45.71 -10.46
N GLN A 304 -16.43 44.47 -10.09
CA GLN A 304 -17.68 43.98 -9.51
C GLN A 304 -17.45 43.61 -8.03
N LEU A 305 -18.14 44.32 -7.12
CA LEU A 305 -18.21 44.00 -5.70
C LEU A 305 -19.52 43.26 -5.43
N ASN A 306 -19.41 42.08 -4.80
CA ASN A 306 -20.60 41.35 -4.31
C ASN A 306 -20.50 41.18 -2.79
N VAL A 307 -21.49 41.69 -2.05
CA VAL A 307 -21.55 41.59 -0.59
C VAL A 307 -22.80 40.79 -0.21
N PRO A 308 -22.65 39.56 0.33
CA PRO A 308 -23.79 38.77 0.78
C PRO A 308 -24.36 39.33 2.09
N LEU A 309 -25.49 40.00 2.04
CA LEU A 309 -26.12 40.61 3.24
C LEU A 309 -26.92 39.58 4.03
N TYR A 310 -27.68 38.73 3.35
CA TYR A 310 -28.49 37.69 3.98
C TYR A 310 -28.69 36.52 3.00
N GLN A 311 -28.44 35.31 3.47
CA GLN A 311 -28.56 34.07 2.67
C GLN A 311 -29.37 32.99 3.42
N GLY A 312 -30.43 33.38 4.18
CA GLY A 312 -31.32 32.45 4.82
C GLY A 312 -30.67 31.52 5.85
N GLY A 313 -29.48 31.87 6.39
CA GLY A 313 -28.74 31.04 7.34
C GLY A 313 -27.91 29.92 6.71
N GLY A 314 -27.89 29.79 5.35
CA GLY A 314 -27.22 28.70 4.65
C GLY A 314 -25.70 28.69 4.89
N ILE A 315 -25.02 29.86 4.89
CA ILE A 315 -23.58 29.94 5.14
C ILE A 315 -23.25 29.47 6.57
N SER A 316 -23.98 30.01 7.58
CA SER A 316 -23.78 29.62 8.98
C SER A 316 -24.03 28.11 9.21
N SER A 317 -24.93 27.50 8.45
CA SER A 317 -25.14 26.05 8.47
C SER A 317 -23.92 25.28 7.91
N ARG A 318 -23.34 25.73 6.78
CA ARG A 318 -22.12 25.15 6.21
C ARG A 318 -20.92 25.30 7.15
N VAL A 319 -20.79 26.42 7.85
CA VAL A 319 -19.73 26.59 8.87
C VAL A 319 -19.91 25.58 9.99
N ARG A 320 -21.13 25.39 10.53
CA ARG A 320 -21.37 24.37 11.56
C ARG A 320 -21.09 22.95 11.07
N GLU A 321 -21.44 22.64 9.82
CA GLU A 321 -21.14 21.36 9.19
C GLU A 321 -19.62 21.16 9.10
N ALA A 322 -18.85 22.16 8.64
CA ALA A 322 -17.40 22.10 8.55
C ALA A 322 -16.73 21.95 9.94
N VAL A 323 -17.28 22.62 10.98
CA VAL A 323 -16.82 22.45 12.38
C VAL A 323 -17.04 21.02 12.86
N ALA A 324 -18.22 20.44 12.60
CA ALA A 324 -18.48 19.03 12.92
C ALA A 324 -17.54 18.07 12.14
N GLY A 325 -17.25 18.39 10.87
CA GLY A 325 -16.27 17.66 10.06
C GLY A 325 -14.84 17.71 10.65
N GLN A 326 -14.42 18.87 11.18
CA GLN A 326 -13.13 18.97 11.86
C GLN A 326 -13.11 18.15 13.16
N GLU A 327 -14.18 18.14 13.94
CA GLU A 327 -14.25 17.32 15.14
C GLU A 327 -14.19 15.82 14.79
N GLN A 328 -14.86 15.39 13.74
CA GLN A 328 -14.73 14.03 13.21
C GLN A 328 -13.27 13.69 12.86
N ALA A 329 -12.57 14.61 12.18
CA ALA A 329 -11.15 14.42 11.83
C ALA A 329 -10.25 14.35 13.08
N ARG A 330 -10.55 15.12 14.14
CA ARG A 330 -9.85 15.04 15.45
C ARG A 330 -10.04 13.69 16.11
N GLN A 331 -11.25 13.14 16.11
CA GLN A 331 -11.51 11.82 16.66
C GLN A 331 -10.82 10.71 15.83
N ALA A 332 -10.74 10.87 14.51
CA ALA A 332 -9.97 9.97 13.65
C ALA A 332 -8.46 10.03 13.95
N LEU A 333 -7.91 11.23 14.23
CA LEU A 333 -6.52 11.38 14.68
C LEU A 333 -6.26 10.66 16.01
N GLU A 334 -7.16 10.80 16.98
CA GLU A 334 -7.03 10.12 18.26
C GLU A 334 -7.11 8.60 18.11
N SER A 335 -8.00 8.11 17.24
CA SER A 335 -8.07 6.69 16.87
C SER A 335 -6.77 6.20 16.22
N ALA A 336 -6.21 6.97 15.28
CA ALA A 336 -4.93 6.65 14.63
C ALA A 336 -3.77 6.57 15.63
N ARG A 337 -3.70 7.51 16.58
CA ARG A 337 -2.70 7.48 17.67
C ARG A 337 -2.78 6.21 18.51
N ARG A 338 -3.99 5.83 18.91
CA ARG A 338 -4.22 4.60 19.68
C ARG A 338 -3.84 3.34 18.89
N ALA A 339 -4.22 3.29 17.61
CA ALA A 339 -3.88 2.18 16.73
C ALA A 339 -2.37 2.04 16.54
N VAL A 340 -1.67 3.15 16.27
CA VAL A 340 -0.21 3.17 16.12
C VAL A 340 0.50 2.78 17.42
N ALA A 341 0.03 3.26 18.58
CA ALA A 341 0.58 2.84 19.86
C ALA A 341 0.43 1.34 20.09
N GLN A 342 -0.72 0.76 19.76
CA GLN A 342 -0.97 -0.67 19.86
C GLN A 342 -0.07 -1.47 18.91
N GLN A 343 0.06 -1.05 17.64
CA GLN A 343 0.93 -1.69 16.66
C GLN A 343 2.40 -1.65 17.09
N THR A 344 2.86 -0.50 17.62
CA THR A 344 4.23 -0.34 18.13
C THR A 344 4.50 -1.26 19.31
N ARG A 345 3.58 -1.35 20.27
CA ARG A 345 3.70 -2.28 21.41
C ARG A 345 3.74 -3.73 20.96
N GLN A 346 2.87 -4.13 20.04
CA GLN A 346 2.83 -5.49 19.49
C GLN A 346 4.14 -5.84 18.78
N ALA A 347 4.64 -4.93 17.93
CA ALA A 347 5.89 -5.14 17.22
C ALA A 347 7.08 -5.21 18.17
N TYR A 348 7.17 -4.31 19.18
CA TYR A 348 8.21 -4.30 20.18
C TYR A 348 8.23 -5.59 21.01
N LEU A 349 7.07 -6.03 21.51
CA LEU A 349 6.92 -7.28 22.24
C LEU A 349 7.23 -8.48 21.33
N GLY A 350 6.83 -8.43 20.06
CA GLY A 350 7.17 -9.46 19.07
C GLY A 350 8.67 -9.60 18.84
N VAL A 351 9.43 -8.49 18.86
CA VAL A 351 10.90 -8.54 18.79
C VAL A 351 11.51 -9.07 20.08
N THR A 352 11.15 -8.52 21.24
CA THR A 352 11.77 -8.90 22.51
C THR A 352 11.48 -10.35 22.92
N SER A 353 10.23 -10.80 22.79
CA SER A 353 9.86 -12.20 23.03
C SER A 353 10.49 -13.13 21.99
N GLY A 354 10.54 -12.69 20.70
CA GLY A 354 11.16 -13.45 19.62
C GLY A 354 12.65 -13.70 19.87
N LEU A 355 13.40 -12.71 20.34
CA LEU A 355 14.82 -12.88 20.72
C LEU A 355 15.00 -13.90 21.85
N GLY A 356 14.12 -13.85 22.86
CA GLY A 356 14.10 -14.85 23.94
C GLY A 356 13.80 -16.26 23.40
N GLN A 357 12.81 -16.37 22.53
CA GLN A 357 12.42 -17.63 21.88
C GLN A 357 13.55 -18.18 21.00
N ILE A 358 14.23 -17.36 20.22
CA ILE A 358 15.39 -17.76 19.40
C ILE A 358 16.48 -18.34 20.27
N LYS A 359 16.80 -17.70 21.41
CA LYS A 359 17.81 -18.21 22.36
C LYS A 359 17.44 -19.59 22.89
N ALA A 360 16.20 -19.77 23.33
CA ALA A 360 15.71 -21.06 23.84
C ALA A 360 15.68 -22.15 22.75
N LEU A 361 15.19 -21.83 21.57
CA LEU A 361 15.11 -22.79 20.46
C LEU A 361 16.50 -23.16 19.88
N ARG A 362 17.47 -22.25 19.93
CA ARG A 362 18.87 -22.59 19.61
C ARG A 362 19.40 -23.65 20.53
N GLN A 363 19.21 -23.48 21.84
CA GLN A 363 19.59 -24.48 22.82
C GLN A 363 18.85 -25.82 22.61
N ALA A 364 17.57 -25.77 22.20
CA ALA A 364 16.80 -26.98 21.88
C ALA A 364 17.37 -27.70 20.65
N VAL A 365 17.80 -26.97 19.60
CA VAL A 365 18.46 -27.56 18.42
C VAL A 365 19.77 -28.23 18.84
N ASP A 366 20.60 -27.57 19.63
CA ASP A 366 21.88 -28.14 20.10
C ASP A 366 21.64 -29.40 20.93
N SER A 367 20.66 -29.38 21.84
CA SER A 367 20.33 -30.54 22.69
C SER A 367 19.76 -31.71 21.85
N THR A 368 18.87 -31.44 20.89
CA THR A 368 18.30 -32.49 20.01
C THR A 368 19.35 -33.05 19.04
N LYS A 369 20.30 -32.25 18.61
CA LYS A 369 21.43 -32.70 17.80
C LYS A 369 22.31 -33.68 18.58
N LEU A 370 22.66 -33.34 19.84
CA LEU A 370 23.43 -34.23 20.71
C LEU A 370 22.66 -35.51 21.03
N GLN A 371 21.32 -35.41 21.27
CA GLN A 371 20.45 -36.57 21.42
C GLN A 371 20.51 -37.51 20.21
N LEU A 372 20.43 -36.94 18.96
CA LEU A 372 20.53 -37.72 17.75
C LEU A 372 21.87 -38.45 17.64
N GLU A 373 22.99 -37.75 17.91
CA GLU A 373 24.34 -38.33 17.88
C GLU A 373 24.46 -39.49 18.88
N SER A 374 23.96 -39.28 20.12
CA SER A 374 23.96 -40.31 21.19
C SER A 374 23.07 -41.51 20.81
N THR A 375 21.92 -41.25 20.15
CA THR A 375 20.98 -42.31 19.73
C THR A 375 21.58 -43.15 18.59
N LYS A 376 22.31 -42.50 17.62
CA LYS A 376 23.03 -43.20 16.56
C LYS A 376 24.13 -44.12 17.12
N LEU A 377 24.94 -43.60 18.06
CA LEU A 377 25.94 -44.41 18.71
C LEU A 377 25.34 -45.57 19.48
N GLY A 378 24.20 -45.34 20.22
CA GLY A 378 23.46 -46.41 20.92
C GLY A 378 22.90 -47.46 19.93
N GLN A 379 22.54 -47.09 18.72
CA GLN A 379 22.14 -48.03 17.69
C GLN A 379 23.32 -48.87 17.18
N GLU A 380 24.48 -48.28 16.97
CA GLU A 380 25.70 -48.99 16.52
C GLU A 380 26.12 -50.08 17.54
N VAL A 381 25.94 -49.81 18.85
CA VAL A 381 26.24 -50.79 19.89
C VAL A 381 25.04 -51.69 20.28
N GLY A 382 23.90 -51.56 19.58
CA GLY A 382 22.75 -52.47 19.72
C GLY A 382 21.82 -52.15 20.92
N VAL A 383 21.99 -51.02 21.64
CA VAL A 383 21.14 -50.64 22.76
C VAL A 383 19.97 -49.71 22.37
N ARG A 384 19.95 -49.22 21.14
CA ARG A 384 18.88 -48.42 20.54
C ARG A 384 18.43 -49.01 19.24
N THR A 385 17.18 -48.73 18.87
CA THR A 385 16.58 -49.20 17.65
C THR A 385 16.72 -48.18 16.50
N GLN A 386 16.55 -48.62 15.27
CA GLN A 386 16.45 -47.72 14.12
C GLN A 386 15.28 -46.73 14.28
N VAL A 387 14.18 -47.13 14.93
CA VAL A 387 13.03 -46.27 15.22
C VAL A 387 13.41 -45.11 16.14
N ASP A 388 14.27 -45.38 17.15
CA ASP A 388 14.75 -44.33 18.07
C ASP A 388 15.56 -43.27 17.30
N VAL A 389 16.43 -43.68 16.37
CA VAL A 389 17.21 -42.76 15.52
C VAL A 389 16.28 -41.90 14.65
N LEU A 390 15.28 -42.52 14.01
CA LEU A 390 14.32 -41.80 13.18
C LEU A 390 13.49 -40.78 13.98
N ASN A 391 13.09 -41.14 15.20
CA ASN A 391 12.39 -40.23 16.11
C ASN A 391 13.29 -39.05 16.54
N ALA A 392 14.59 -39.30 16.78
CA ALA A 392 15.54 -38.24 17.13
C ALA A 392 15.80 -37.32 15.91
N GLU A 393 15.91 -37.86 14.69
CA GLU A 393 16.01 -37.07 13.44
C GLU A 393 14.76 -36.19 13.23
N GLN A 394 13.59 -36.72 13.49
CA GLN A 394 12.33 -35.95 13.43
C GLN A 394 12.33 -34.82 14.46
N GLN A 395 12.71 -35.07 15.70
CA GLN A 395 12.76 -34.03 16.74
C GLN A 395 13.74 -32.90 16.39
N LEU A 396 14.92 -33.25 15.88
CA LEU A 396 15.90 -32.25 15.40
C LEU A 396 15.31 -31.40 14.27
N SER A 397 14.64 -32.02 13.29
CA SER A 397 14.01 -31.32 12.17
C SER A 397 12.92 -30.37 12.65
N ILE A 398 12.10 -30.77 13.62
CA ILE A 398 11.06 -29.93 14.25
C ILE A 398 11.70 -28.75 14.99
N ALA A 399 12.76 -28.99 15.80
CA ALA A 399 13.46 -27.94 16.52
C ALA A 399 14.12 -26.91 15.56
N ALA A 400 14.74 -27.37 14.49
CA ALA A 400 15.36 -26.52 13.46
C ALA A 400 14.30 -25.67 12.74
N ARG A 401 13.13 -26.25 12.38
CA ARG A 401 12.02 -25.53 11.78
C ARG A 401 11.46 -24.46 12.72
N ASN A 402 11.25 -24.80 14.01
CA ASN A 402 10.75 -23.84 15.00
C ASN A 402 11.72 -22.68 15.20
N LEU A 403 13.03 -22.94 15.20
CA LEU A 403 14.06 -21.91 15.24
C LEU A 403 13.98 -20.99 14.00
N ALA A 404 13.88 -21.57 12.79
CA ALA A 404 13.76 -20.79 11.57
C ALA A 404 12.52 -19.88 11.60
N GLN A 405 11.37 -20.42 12.02
CA GLN A 405 10.13 -19.65 12.19
C GLN A 405 10.29 -18.49 13.17
N ALA A 406 10.91 -18.73 14.33
CA ALA A 406 11.15 -17.69 15.34
C ALA A 406 12.07 -16.58 14.77
N VAL A 407 13.10 -16.94 14.02
CA VAL A 407 14.03 -15.98 13.38
C VAL A 407 13.28 -15.15 12.33
N TYR A 408 12.53 -15.79 11.41
CA TYR A 408 11.77 -15.08 10.36
C TYR A 408 10.76 -14.11 10.98
N ASN A 409 9.98 -14.56 11.94
CA ASN A 409 8.99 -13.73 12.61
C ASN A 409 9.64 -12.53 13.34
N THR A 410 10.81 -12.75 13.96
CA THR A 410 11.52 -11.67 14.67
C THR A 410 12.05 -10.62 13.70
N ILE A 411 12.61 -11.02 12.53
CA ILE A 411 13.03 -10.10 11.47
C ILE A 411 11.86 -9.26 10.97
N VAL A 412 10.74 -9.90 10.65
CA VAL A 412 9.54 -9.19 10.18
C VAL A 412 9.01 -8.23 11.26
N ASN A 413 9.03 -8.63 12.54
CA ASN A 413 8.62 -7.75 13.64
C ASN A 413 9.56 -6.55 13.81
N GLN A 414 10.87 -6.70 13.57
CA GLN A 414 11.82 -5.57 13.56
C GLN A 414 11.49 -4.57 12.44
N LEU A 415 11.17 -5.05 11.24
CA LEU A 415 10.74 -4.18 10.14
C LEU A 415 9.40 -3.49 10.46
N LYS A 416 8.42 -4.23 11.00
CA LYS A 416 7.13 -3.69 11.44
C LYS A 416 7.29 -2.64 12.54
N LEU A 417 8.22 -2.83 13.48
CA LEU A 417 8.51 -1.86 14.52
C LEU A 417 9.05 -0.55 13.93
N LYS A 418 9.98 -0.63 12.98
CA LYS A 418 10.52 0.55 12.26
C LYS A 418 9.45 1.22 11.39
N ALA A 419 8.57 0.45 10.76
CA ALA A 419 7.43 0.99 10.00
C ALA A 419 6.43 1.72 10.90
N ALA A 420 6.10 1.16 12.06
CA ALA A 420 5.16 1.78 13.01
C ALA A 420 5.61 3.18 13.48
N VAL A 421 6.92 3.38 13.63
CA VAL A 421 7.51 4.69 13.95
C VAL A 421 7.86 5.53 12.70
N GLY A 422 7.47 5.09 11.50
CA GLY A 422 7.69 5.83 10.25
C GLY A 422 9.15 5.90 9.78
N LYS A 423 10.04 5.08 10.33
CA LYS A 423 11.50 5.12 10.05
C LYS A 423 12.00 3.95 9.19
N LEU A 424 11.10 3.09 8.70
CA LEU A 424 11.51 2.00 7.81
C LEU A 424 12.04 2.56 6.49
N ALA A 425 13.25 2.15 6.12
CA ALA A 425 13.94 2.57 4.91
C ALA A 425 14.55 1.38 4.15
N GLU A 426 14.96 1.57 2.90
CA GLU A 426 15.62 0.53 2.11
C GLU A 426 16.92 0.00 2.78
N ALA A 427 17.60 0.85 3.55
CA ALA A 427 18.78 0.45 4.35
C ALA A 427 18.46 -0.71 5.32
N ASP A 428 17.26 -0.74 5.88
CA ASP A 428 16.84 -1.81 6.77
C ASP A 428 16.65 -3.15 6.03
N LEU A 429 16.18 -3.11 4.79
CA LEU A 429 16.13 -4.29 3.92
C LEU A 429 17.52 -4.74 3.51
N ILE A 430 18.47 -3.83 3.28
CA ILE A 430 19.87 -4.16 3.02
C ILE A 430 20.49 -4.88 4.22
N ASP A 431 20.22 -4.41 5.44
CA ASP A 431 20.73 -5.06 6.65
C ASP A 431 20.14 -6.47 6.80
N VAL A 432 18.85 -6.65 6.52
CA VAL A 432 18.22 -7.98 6.50
C VAL A 432 18.80 -8.84 5.39
N ASN A 433 19.05 -8.26 4.21
CA ASN A 433 19.63 -8.98 3.06
C ASN A 433 21.02 -9.53 3.36
N ARG A 434 21.84 -8.84 4.16
CA ARG A 434 23.16 -9.33 4.61
C ARG A 434 23.06 -10.60 5.48
N LEU A 435 21.90 -10.89 6.07
CA LEU A 435 21.65 -12.12 6.81
C LEU A 435 21.33 -13.31 5.91
N LEU A 436 21.07 -13.08 4.61
CA LEU A 436 20.81 -14.13 3.63
C LEU A 436 22.11 -14.73 3.11
N LYS A 437 22.06 -15.99 2.72
CA LYS A 437 23.16 -16.66 2.03
C LYS A 437 23.16 -16.19 0.58
N GLU A 438 24.30 -15.73 0.11
CA GLU A 438 24.62 -15.91 -1.30
C GLU A 438 24.79 -17.41 -1.48
N ASP A 439 23.93 -18.08 -2.25
CA ASP A 439 24.16 -19.49 -2.56
C ASP A 439 25.52 -19.59 -3.27
N ALA A 440 26.53 -20.03 -2.53
CA ALA A 440 27.68 -20.64 -3.13
C ALA A 440 27.19 -21.88 -3.90
N GLN A 441 27.58 -22.00 -5.14
CA GLN A 441 27.30 -23.10 -6.07
C GLN A 441 27.39 -24.48 -5.45
#